data_b8f618f2b3fb13ff9220cb013dec8c2d
#
_entry.id   b8f618f2b3fb13ff9220cb013dec8c2d
#
_cell.length_a   1.000
_cell.length_b   1.000
_cell.length_c   1.000
_cell.angle_alpha   90.00
_cell.angle_beta   90.00
_cell.angle_gamma   90.00
#
_symmetry.space_group_name_H-M   'P 1'
#
loop_
_entity.id
_entity.type
_entity.pdbx_description
1 polymer ?
#
loop_
_entity_poly.entity_id
_entity_poly.type
_entity_poly.pdbx_seq_one_letter_code
_entity_poly.pdbx_strand_id
1 'polypeptide(L)'
;MLKYLSVILICFAITERSEAQKADAFTWWNPAGSAFPVIEGQAWPKEVKSPYDRLPARAEQTVRKDVWDLSRHSAGLYIKFRSNADEIRVRYGVTSKGNFGMPHMPATGVSGLDLYAVNHGGEWVWAPGLYHFSDTITYRYANIEVDRQFKGKDGEFRLFLPLYNAVSWMEIGVPAGKTFTPMPLSDEKPVVIYGTSIAQGGCASRPGMAWTAILERQLNCPLINLGFSGNGRLEKPLIDLMTEIDARIYVLDCLPNLVGTPDKGLENKIWESVKGLQAKRPSTPVLLVEHSLGAGSGIINAKRVEDCERSSKVLRQVFADLKKEGIKNIYLLSNAALGMDINSTVDGSHPTDLGMKQHADAYTKIIRQILH
;
A
#
# COMPACT_ATOMS: atom_id res chain seq x y z
N MET A 1 -43.50 -6.55 -82.99
CA MET A 1 -42.43 -5.74 -82.39
C MET A 1 -42.27 -6.17 -80.94
N LEU A 2 -41.37 -7.13 -80.71
CA LEU A 2 -41.10 -7.68 -79.36
C LEU A 2 -39.85 -7.00 -78.85
N LYS A 3 -39.95 -6.28 -77.69
CA LYS A 3 -38.81 -5.69 -77.01
C LYS A 3 -38.28 -6.70 -75.98
N TYR A 4 -37.07 -7.16 -76.16
CA TYR A 4 -36.35 -7.97 -75.21
C TYR A 4 -35.85 -7.08 -74.04
N LEU A 5 -36.27 -7.42 -72.83
CA LEU A 5 -35.75 -6.82 -71.60
C LEU A 5 -34.68 -7.76 -71.04
N SER A 6 -33.43 -7.35 -71.15
CA SER A 6 -32.29 -8.07 -70.56
C SER A 6 -32.21 -7.71 -69.08
N VAL A 7 -32.45 -8.67 -68.19
CA VAL A 7 -32.23 -8.52 -66.75
C VAL A 7 -30.77 -8.90 -66.47
N ILE A 8 -29.97 -7.89 -66.10
CA ILE A 8 -28.59 -8.13 -65.61
C ILE A 8 -28.65 -8.48 -64.13
N LEU A 9 -28.37 -9.74 -63.82
CA LEU A 9 -28.26 -10.25 -62.45
C LEU A 9 -26.86 -9.87 -61.93
N ILE A 10 -26.76 -8.83 -61.07
CA ILE A 10 -25.53 -8.46 -60.38
C ILE A 10 -25.42 -9.34 -59.15
N CYS A 11 -24.59 -10.41 -59.20
CA CYS A 11 -24.19 -11.16 -58.05
C CYS A 11 -23.25 -10.33 -57.15
N PHE A 12 -23.81 -9.81 -56.05
CA PHE A 12 -22.99 -9.29 -54.96
C PHE A 12 -22.37 -10.47 -54.22
N ALA A 13 -21.10 -10.74 -54.49
CA ALA A 13 -20.32 -11.61 -53.65
C ALA A 13 -20.03 -10.86 -52.34
N ILE A 14 -20.81 -11.20 -51.30
CA ILE A 14 -20.50 -10.81 -49.93
C ILE A 14 -19.27 -11.59 -49.52
N THR A 15 -18.11 -10.97 -49.61
CA THR A 15 -16.92 -11.48 -48.95
C THR A 15 -17.12 -11.29 -47.47
N GLU A 16 -17.59 -12.31 -46.77
CA GLU A 16 -17.42 -12.40 -45.31
C GLU A 16 -15.92 -12.35 -45.03
N ARG A 17 -15.45 -11.17 -44.64
CA ARG A 17 -14.15 -11.06 -43.97
C ARG A 17 -14.32 -11.80 -42.65
N SER A 18 -13.86 -13.04 -42.61
CA SER A 18 -13.53 -13.72 -41.38
C SER A 18 -12.66 -12.74 -40.57
N GLU A 19 -13.20 -12.16 -39.54
CA GLU A 19 -12.39 -11.57 -38.48
C GLU A 19 -11.63 -12.74 -37.83
N ALA A 20 -10.52 -13.08 -38.46
CA ALA A 20 -9.51 -13.92 -37.83
C ALA A 20 -9.23 -13.27 -36.48
N GLN A 21 -9.58 -13.94 -35.40
CA GLN A 21 -9.32 -13.56 -34.03
C GLN A 21 -7.89 -13.08 -33.96
N LYS A 22 -7.67 -11.76 -33.95
CA LYS A 22 -6.32 -11.19 -33.83
C LYS A 22 -5.74 -11.84 -32.59
N ALA A 23 -4.71 -12.66 -32.75
CA ALA A 23 -3.93 -13.17 -31.64
C ALA A 23 -3.69 -12.02 -30.68
N ASP A 24 -3.95 -12.23 -29.38
CA ASP A 24 -3.85 -11.16 -28.40
C ASP A 24 -2.47 -10.52 -28.55
N ALA A 25 -2.41 -9.24 -28.92
CA ALA A 25 -1.17 -8.54 -29.18
C ALA A 25 -0.30 -8.41 -27.92
N PHE A 26 -0.76 -8.98 -26.79
CA PHE A 26 -0.13 -8.94 -25.48
C PHE A 26 0.11 -10.33 -24.91
N THR A 27 1.25 -10.52 -24.27
CA THR A 27 1.51 -11.65 -23.37
C THR A 27 1.10 -11.25 -21.97
N TRP A 28 0.21 -12.04 -21.36
CA TRP A 28 -0.34 -11.77 -20.02
C TRP A 28 0.27 -12.71 -18.99
N TRP A 29 0.58 -12.15 -17.82
CA TRP A 29 1.11 -12.88 -16.67
C TRP A 29 0.25 -12.63 -15.44
N ASN A 30 -0.05 -13.71 -14.68
CA ASN A 30 -0.81 -13.68 -13.45
C ASN A 30 0.13 -13.84 -12.25
N PRO A 31 0.24 -12.81 -11.37
CA PRO A 31 1.09 -12.88 -10.18
C PRO A 31 0.76 -14.05 -9.24
N ALA A 32 -0.53 -14.37 -9.07
CA ALA A 32 -1.00 -15.44 -8.20
C ALA A 32 -0.60 -16.85 -8.72
N GLY A 33 -0.29 -16.98 -10.01
CA GLY A 33 0.19 -18.22 -10.64
C GLY A 33 1.71 -18.33 -10.72
N SER A 34 2.46 -17.42 -10.10
CA SER A 34 3.92 -17.45 -10.12
C SER A 34 4.47 -18.65 -9.36
N ALA A 35 5.56 -19.24 -9.90
CA ALA A 35 6.25 -20.38 -9.29
C ALA A 35 6.94 -20.05 -7.95
N PHE A 36 7.13 -18.77 -7.66
CA PHE A 36 7.71 -18.25 -6.43
C PHE A 36 6.96 -17.00 -5.97
N PRO A 37 7.01 -16.62 -4.68
CA PRO A 37 6.36 -15.41 -4.18
C PRO A 37 6.90 -14.15 -4.87
N VAL A 38 5.98 -13.29 -5.33
CA VAL A 38 6.26 -12.07 -6.12
C VAL A 38 5.53 -10.83 -5.60
N ILE A 39 4.68 -10.98 -4.57
CA ILE A 39 3.88 -9.89 -4.00
C ILE A 39 4.60 -9.39 -2.76
N GLU A 40 5.31 -8.29 -2.91
CA GLU A 40 5.99 -7.60 -1.80
C GLU A 40 4.99 -7.00 -0.82
N GLY A 41 5.44 -6.81 0.43
CA GLY A 41 4.62 -6.27 1.50
C GLY A 41 3.86 -7.32 2.29
N GLN A 42 3.90 -8.60 1.88
CA GLN A 42 3.37 -9.75 2.63
C GLN A 42 4.43 -10.33 3.57
N ALA A 43 4.08 -10.46 4.85
CA ALA A 43 4.95 -11.15 5.81
C ALA A 43 4.81 -12.68 5.74
N TRP A 44 3.67 -13.19 5.27
CA TRP A 44 3.33 -14.62 5.22
C TRP A 44 2.85 -15.04 3.83
N PRO A 45 3.66 -14.91 2.78
CA PRO A 45 3.19 -15.06 1.38
C PRO A 45 2.70 -16.47 1.04
N LYS A 46 3.09 -17.49 1.84
CA LYS A 46 2.65 -18.89 1.65
C LYS A 46 1.45 -19.28 2.53
N GLU A 47 1.01 -18.40 3.41
CA GLU A 47 -0.03 -18.68 4.40
C GLU A 47 -1.30 -17.84 4.19
N VAL A 48 -1.34 -16.94 3.23
CA VAL A 48 -2.49 -16.09 2.95
C VAL A 48 -3.70 -16.89 2.44
N LYS A 49 -4.93 -16.44 2.78
CA LYS A 49 -6.16 -17.09 2.31
C LYS A 49 -6.47 -16.74 0.85
N SER A 50 -6.15 -15.53 0.42
CA SER A 50 -6.18 -15.10 -0.98
C SER A 50 -4.86 -14.45 -1.35
N PRO A 51 -4.43 -14.51 -2.60
CA PRO A 51 -3.08 -14.10 -3.00
C PRO A 51 -2.70 -12.67 -2.60
N TYR A 52 -3.68 -11.77 -2.50
CA TYR A 52 -3.45 -10.34 -2.22
C TYR A 52 -3.86 -9.91 -0.81
N ASP A 53 -3.94 -10.86 0.13
CA ASP A 53 -4.18 -10.60 1.55
C ASP A 53 -2.90 -10.18 2.28
N ARG A 54 -3.05 -9.45 3.39
CA ARG A 54 -1.92 -8.96 4.21
C ARG A 54 -1.63 -9.83 5.43
N LEU A 55 -2.62 -10.55 5.96
CA LEU A 55 -2.46 -11.46 7.11
C LEU A 55 -2.54 -12.92 6.68
N PRO A 56 -1.91 -13.85 7.43
CA PRO A 56 -2.01 -15.28 7.17
C PRO A 56 -3.43 -15.78 7.47
N ALA A 57 -3.87 -16.84 6.77
CA ALA A 57 -5.22 -17.39 6.91
C ALA A 57 -5.62 -17.73 8.35
N ARG A 58 -4.65 -18.22 9.16
CA ARG A 58 -4.86 -18.54 10.58
C ARG A 58 -5.25 -17.35 11.44
N ALA A 59 -4.93 -16.13 11.01
CA ALA A 59 -5.28 -14.91 11.72
C ALA A 59 -6.81 -14.68 11.79
N GLU A 60 -7.59 -15.24 10.84
CA GLU A 60 -9.06 -15.17 10.84
C GLU A 60 -9.69 -15.62 12.16
N GLN A 61 -9.05 -16.58 12.85
CA GLN A 61 -9.55 -17.13 14.10
C GLN A 61 -9.04 -16.39 15.36
N THR A 62 -8.07 -15.51 15.22
CA THR A 62 -7.37 -14.91 16.38
C THR A 62 -7.52 -13.40 16.45
N VAL A 63 -7.66 -12.70 15.32
CA VAL A 63 -7.88 -11.27 15.29
C VAL A 63 -9.38 -10.94 15.27
N ARG A 64 -9.75 -9.72 15.64
CA ARG A 64 -11.15 -9.27 15.50
C ARG A 64 -11.59 -9.31 14.03
N LYS A 65 -12.88 -9.56 13.82
CA LYS A 65 -13.48 -9.62 12.49
C LYS A 65 -13.17 -8.38 11.66
N ASP A 66 -13.28 -7.18 12.22
CA ASP A 66 -12.99 -5.92 11.51
C ASP A 66 -11.52 -5.85 11.03
N VAL A 67 -10.59 -6.34 11.84
CA VAL A 67 -9.15 -6.42 11.46
C VAL A 67 -8.96 -7.44 10.36
N TRP A 68 -9.61 -8.60 10.46
CA TRP A 68 -9.58 -9.62 9.41
C TRP A 68 -10.11 -9.08 8.09
N ASP A 69 -11.30 -8.48 8.09
CA ASP A 69 -11.92 -7.93 6.88
C ASP A 69 -11.01 -6.86 6.23
N LEU A 70 -10.43 -5.96 7.04
CA LEU A 70 -9.48 -4.93 6.56
C LEU A 70 -8.16 -5.53 6.07
N SER A 71 -7.73 -6.68 6.60
CA SER A 71 -6.51 -7.35 6.16
C SER A 71 -6.60 -7.89 4.72
N ARG A 72 -7.82 -8.02 4.20
CA ARG A 72 -8.11 -8.41 2.83
C ARG A 72 -7.86 -7.28 1.82
N HIS A 73 -7.84 -6.01 2.26
CA HIS A 73 -7.42 -4.90 1.42
C HIS A 73 -5.92 -4.99 1.11
N SER A 74 -5.55 -4.65 -0.12
CA SER A 74 -4.18 -4.86 -0.63
C SER A 74 -3.21 -3.71 -0.30
N ALA A 75 -3.50 -2.91 0.74
CA ALA A 75 -2.72 -1.75 1.14
C ALA A 75 -1.25 -2.10 1.43
N GLY A 76 -0.32 -1.38 0.81
CA GLY A 76 1.12 -1.59 0.98
C GLY A 76 1.69 -2.77 0.20
N LEU A 77 0.84 -3.54 -0.53
CA LEU A 77 1.31 -4.58 -1.42
C LEU A 77 1.75 -3.99 -2.76
N TYR A 78 2.79 -4.56 -3.35
CA TYR A 78 3.24 -4.21 -4.69
C TYR A 78 3.94 -5.37 -5.39
N ILE A 79 4.03 -5.30 -6.72
CA ILE A 79 4.65 -6.32 -7.56
C ILE A 79 5.87 -5.71 -8.25
N LYS A 80 7.02 -6.39 -8.17
CA LYS A 80 8.24 -6.01 -8.87
C LYS A 80 8.41 -6.89 -10.12
N PHE A 81 8.78 -6.25 -11.23
CA PHE A 81 9.13 -6.95 -12.46
C PHE A 81 10.09 -6.12 -13.31
N ARG A 82 10.76 -6.78 -14.26
CA ARG A 82 11.57 -6.12 -15.30
C ARG A 82 10.94 -6.29 -16.67
N SER A 83 11.04 -5.25 -17.49
CA SER A 83 10.52 -5.26 -18.86
C SER A 83 11.23 -4.24 -19.73
N ASN A 84 11.33 -4.54 -21.04
CA ASN A 84 11.70 -3.59 -22.09
C ASN A 84 10.49 -3.10 -22.89
N ALA A 85 9.29 -3.28 -22.37
CA ALA A 85 8.07 -2.87 -23.02
C ALA A 85 7.88 -1.35 -22.98
N ASP A 86 7.46 -0.79 -24.11
CA ASP A 86 7.04 0.59 -24.25
C ASP A 86 5.56 0.82 -23.86
N GLU A 87 4.85 -0.27 -23.60
CA GLU A 87 3.49 -0.27 -23.08
C GLU A 87 3.32 -1.41 -22.06
N ILE A 88 2.71 -1.10 -20.89
CA ILE A 88 2.30 -2.07 -19.89
C ILE A 88 0.80 -1.91 -19.69
N ARG A 89 0.08 -3.02 -19.72
CA ARG A 89 -1.36 -3.07 -19.39
C ARG A 89 -1.57 -3.91 -18.15
N VAL A 90 -2.54 -3.49 -17.33
CA VAL A 90 -2.99 -4.27 -16.18
C VAL A 90 -4.49 -4.40 -16.25
N ARG A 91 -5.00 -5.61 -16.03
CA ARG A 91 -6.43 -5.88 -15.83
C ARG A 91 -6.62 -6.66 -14.54
N TYR A 92 -7.62 -6.27 -13.76
CA TYR A 92 -7.84 -6.88 -12.45
C TYR A 92 -9.27 -6.70 -11.98
N GLY A 93 -9.67 -7.53 -11.04
CA GLY A 93 -10.91 -7.41 -10.30
C GLY A 93 -10.67 -7.05 -8.84
N VAL A 94 -11.67 -6.38 -8.25
CA VAL A 94 -11.70 -6.08 -6.82
C VAL A 94 -12.97 -6.67 -6.19
N THR A 95 -12.97 -6.86 -4.88
CA THR A 95 -14.10 -7.47 -4.16
C THR A 95 -15.29 -6.52 -4.00
N SER A 96 -15.04 -5.23 -3.72
CA SER A 96 -16.09 -4.21 -3.62
C SER A 96 -16.37 -3.59 -4.98
N LYS A 97 -17.20 -4.28 -5.78
CA LYS A 97 -17.59 -3.85 -7.12
C LYS A 97 -18.61 -2.70 -7.06
N GLY A 98 -18.51 -1.77 -8.02
CA GLY A 98 -19.45 -0.65 -8.15
C GLY A 98 -19.22 0.53 -7.19
N ASN A 99 -18.41 0.36 -6.15
CA ASN A 99 -18.03 1.43 -5.23
C ASN A 99 -16.50 1.53 -5.18
N PHE A 100 -15.91 2.14 -6.22
CA PHE A 100 -14.46 2.21 -6.39
C PHE A 100 -13.79 3.34 -5.62
N GLY A 101 -14.53 4.32 -5.10
CA GLY A 101 -14.04 5.46 -4.32
C GLY A 101 -14.81 5.64 -3.02
N MET A 102 -14.39 6.61 -2.21
CA MET A 102 -15.08 7.05 -1.00
C MET A 102 -15.29 8.58 -1.06
N PRO A 103 -16.26 9.16 -0.30
CA PRO A 103 -16.52 10.61 -0.36
C PRO A 103 -15.29 11.49 -0.13
N HIS A 104 -14.31 11.01 0.62
CA HIS A 104 -13.09 11.70 1.00
C HIS A 104 -11.81 11.11 0.38
N MET A 105 -11.96 10.07 -0.50
CA MET A 105 -10.82 9.42 -1.13
C MET A 105 -11.18 8.99 -2.56
N PRO A 106 -10.40 9.40 -3.60
CA PRO A 106 -10.72 9.10 -4.99
C PRO A 106 -10.61 7.61 -5.30
N ALA A 107 -11.31 7.17 -6.36
CA ALA A 107 -11.25 5.79 -6.85
C ALA A 107 -9.82 5.32 -7.15
N THR A 108 -8.96 6.24 -7.63
CA THR A 108 -7.54 5.97 -7.88
C THR A 108 -6.75 5.59 -6.64
N GLY A 109 -7.14 6.07 -5.46
CA GLY A 109 -6.54 5.69 -4.17
C GLY A 109 -7.18 4.44 -3.58
N VAL A 110 -8.54 4.39 -3.57
CA VAL A 110 -9.30 3.29 -2.96
C VAL A 110 -9.09 1.98 -3.69
N SER A 111 -9.25 2.00 -5.03
CA SER A 111 -9.30 0.79 -5.88
C SER A 111 -8.28 0.79 -7.00
N GLY A 112 -7.50 1.86 -7.18
CA GLY A 112 -6.58 2.03 -8.30
C GLY A 112 -5.21 1.40 -8.10
N LEU A 113 -4.43 1.44 -9.16
CA LEU A 113 -3.03 1.00 -9.21
C LEU A 113 -2.10 2.19 -9.46
N ASP A 114 -0.83 2.01 -9.10
CA ASP A 114 0.18 3.04 -9.33
C ASP A 114 1.50 2.43 -9.75
N LEU A 115 2.02 2.84 -10.90
CA LEU A 115 3.25 2.29 -11.48
C LEU A 115 4.41 3.25 -11.33
N TYR A 116 5.51 2.73 -10.80
CA TYR A 116 6.80 3.41 -10.75
C TYR A 116 7.87 2.59 -11.44
N ALA A 117 8.91 3.26 -11.90
CA ALA A 117 10.12 2.65 -12.42
C ALA A 117 11.36 3.24 -11.75
N VAL A 118 12.45 2.50 -11.75
CA VAL A 118 13.78 3.01 -11.41
C VAL A 118 14.53 3.21 -12.72
N ASN A 119 14.89 4.46 -13.04
CA ASN A 119 15.61 4.76 -14.27
C ASN A 119 17.08 4.32 -14.19
N HIS A 120 17.82 4.46 -15.29
CA HIS A 120 19.22 4.08 -15.36
C HIS A 120 20.15 4.87 -14.40
N GLY A 121 19.68 6.02 -13.90
CA GLY A 121 20.38 6.83 -12.88
C GLY A 121 20.08 6.42 -11.45
N GLY A 122 19.19 5.43 -11.24
CA GLY A 122 18.74 5.01 -9.91
C GLY A 122 17.63 5.88 -9.33
N GLU A 123 17.02 6.76 -10.13
CA GLU A 123 15.95 7.66 -9.69
C GLU A 123 14.58 7.02 -9.89
N TRP A 124 13.68 7.32 -8.96
CA TRP A 124 12.28 6.92 -9.08
C TRP A 124 11.54 7.79 -10.11
N VAL A 125 10.89 7.14 -11.06
CA VAL A 125 10.07 7.76 -12.10
C VAL A 125 8.65 7.23 -11.97
N TRP A 126 7.68 8.15 -11.87
CA TRP A 126 6.27 7.79 -11.88
C TRP A 126 5.73 7.67 -13.29
N ALA A 127 4.98 6.59 -13.57
CA ALA A 127 4.30 6.38 -14.83
C ALA A 127 2.79 6.64 -14.66
N PRO A 128 2.26 7.78 -15.13
CA PRO A 128 0.81 8.01 -15.14
C PRO A 128 0.13 7.09 -16.15
N GLY A 129 -0.90 6.36 -15.70
CA GLY A 129 -1.68 5.45 -16.53
C GLY A 129 -3.05 6.01 -16.91
N LEU A 130 -3.56 5.63 -18.07
CA LEU A 130 -4.98 5.73 -18.41
C LEU A 130 -5.71 4.57 -17.74
N TYR A 131 -6.87 4.82 -17.16
CA TYR A 131 -7.62 3.82 -16.43
C TYR A 131 -9.12 3.85 -16.72
N HIS A 132 -9.75 2.70 -16.53
CA HIS A 132 -11.21 2.55 -16.61
C HIS A 132 -11.69 1.67 -15.46
N PHE A 133 -12.60 2.19 -14.63
CA PHE A 133 -13.20 1.47 -13.50
C PHE A 133 -14.52 0.84 -13.95
N SER A 134 -14.56 -0.49 -13.94
CA SER A 134 -15.72 -1.33 -14.25
C SER A 134 -15.56 -2.68 -13.51
N ASP A 135 -16.36 -3.69 -13.82
CA ASP A 135 -16.21 -5.05 -13.26
C ASP A 135 -14.82 -5.64 -13.47
N THR A 136 -14.21 -5.34 -14.61
CA THR A 136 -12.77 -5.51 -14.86
C THR A 136 -12.14 -4.13 -14.94
N ILE A 137 -11.36 -3.78 -13.94
CA ILE A 137 -10.62 -2.51 -13.94
C ILE A 137 -9.41 -2.69 -14.85
N THR A 138 -9.13 -1.66 -15.67
CA THR A 138 -7.98 -1.68 -16.57
C THR A 138 -7.11 -0.45 -16.37
N TYR A 139 -5.80 -0.66 -16.48
CA TYR A 139 -4.78 0.40 -16.54
C TYR A 139 -3.94 0.20 -17.79
N ARG A 140 -3.60 1.30 -18.45
CA ARG A 140 -2.71 1.35 -19.59
C ARG A 140 -1.62 2.38 -19.36
N TYR A 141 -0.38 1.93 -19.28
CA TYR A 141 0.82 2.73 -19.18
C TYR A 141 1.53 2.66 -20.54
N ALA A 142 1.40 3.68 -21.35
CA ALA A 142 1.91 3.69 -22.73
C ALA A 142 2.98 4.78 -22.92
N ASN A 143 3.72 4.67 -24.02
CA ASN A 143 4.80 5.59 -24.38
C ASN A 143 5.92 5.63 -23.32
N ILE A 144 6.25 4.48 -22.77
CA ILE A 144 7.39 4.34 -21.86
C ILE A 144 8.66 4.51 -22.72
N GLU A 145 9.43 5.55 -22.45
CA GLU A 145 10.66 5.88 -23.18
C GLU A 145 11.81 4.96 -22.76
N VAL A 146 11.78 3.70 -23.19
CA VAL A 146 12.71 2.64 -22.78
C VAL A 146 14.16 3.02 -23.04
N ASP A 147 14.47 3.57 -24.20
CA ASP A 147 15.84 3.96 -24.56
C ASP A 147 16.35 5.09 -23.67
N ARG A 148 15.53 6.10 -23.42
CA ARG A 148 15.87 7.24 -22.58
C ARG A 148 15.96 6.86 -21.10
N GLN A 149 14.99 6.12 -20.57
CA GLN A 149 14.90 5.79 -19.15
C GLN A 149 15.84 4.64 -18.76
N PHE A 150 16.01 3.64 -19.63
CA PHE A 150 16.71 2.39 -19.30
C PHE A 150 17.89 2.07 -20.21
N LYS A 151 18.29 2.99 -21.14
CA LYS A 151 19.36 2.77 -22.13
C LYS A 151 19.13 1.50 -22.95
N GLY A 152 17.89 1.26 -23.40
CA GLY A 152 17.51 0.10 -24.19
C GLY A 152 17.54 -1.25 -23.44
N LYS A 153 17.71 -1.25 -22.11
CA LYS A 153 17.69 -2.45 -21.26
C LYS A 153 16.31 -2.63 -20.61
N ASP A 154 16.13 -3.77 -19.96
CA ASP A 154 14.94 -4.00 -19.12
C ASP A 154 14.94 -3.04 -17.94
N GLY A 155 13.88 -2.22 -17.83
CA GLY A 155 13.63 -1.35 -16.69
C GLY A 155 13.04 -2.15 -15.53
N GLU A 156 13.33 -1.75 -14.28
CA GLU A 156 12.68 -2.27 -13.09
C GLU A 156 11.43 -1.44 -12.77
N PHE A 157 10.30 -2.13 -12.62
CA PHE A 157 9.00 -1.54 -12.32
C PHE A 157 8.47 -2.02 -10.97
N ARG A 158 7.73 -1.15 -10.28
CA ARG A 158 6.96 -1.46 -9.07
C ARG A 158 5.51 -1.03 -9.26
N LEU A 159 4.61 -1.99 -9.22
CA LEU A 159 3.16 -1.78 -9.36
C LEU A 159 2.53 -1.88 -7.97
N PHE A 160 2.17 -0.72 -7.37
CA PHE A 160 1.49 -0.63 -6.09
C PHE A 160 0.00 -0.94 -6.24
N LEU A 161 -0.55 -1.67 -5.27
CA LEU A 161 -1.92 -2.20 -5.26
C LEU A 161 -2.88 -1.29 -4.48
N PRO A 162 -4.21 -1.48 -4.63
CA PRO A 162 -5.25 -0.67 -4.00
C PRO A 162 -5.12 -0.56 -2.48
N LEU A 163 -5.46 0.62 -1.93
CA LEU A 163 -5.33 0.89 -0.49
C LEU A 163 -6.56 0.46 0.32
N TYR A 164 -7.78 0.55 -0.25
CA TYR A 164 -9.04 0.31 0.46
C TYR A 164 -9.96 -0.69 -0.25
N ASN A 165 -9.42 -1.45 -1.20
CA ASN A 165 -10.13 -2.55 -1.83
C ASN A 165 -9.23 -3.79 -1.91
N ALA A 166 -9.82 -4.97 -1.91
CA ALA A 166 -9.10 -6.23 -2.06
C ALA A 166 -9.02 -6.61 -3.54
N VAL A 167 -7.81 -6.85 -4.04
CA VAL A 167 -7.63 -7.44 -5.36
C VAL A 167 -8.08 -8.91 -5.30
N SER A 168 -8.97 -9.31 -6.21
CA SER A 168 -9.44 -10.69 -6.30
C SER A 168 -8.67 -11.52 -7.33
N TRP A 169 -8.24 -10.89 -8.41
CA TRP A 169 -7.38 -11.45 -9.46
C TRP A 169 -6.70 -10.31 -10.21
N MET A 170 -5.58 -10.61 -10.88
CA MET A 170 -4.83 -9.62 -11.65
C MET A 170 -4.04 -10.29 -12.76
N GLU A 171 -3.89 -9.59 -13.88
CA GLU A 171 -2.95 -9.91 -14.94
C GLU A 171 -2.22 -8.66 -15.41
N ILE A 172 -0.92 -8.80 -15.63
CA ILE A 172 -0.04 -7.77 -16.17
C ILE A 172 0.36 -8.21 -17.58
N GLY A 173 0.18 -7.34 -18.57
CA GLY A 173 0.43 -7.62 -19.97
C GLY A 173 1.48 -6.69 -20.57
N VAL A 174 2.32 -7.24 -21.44
CA VAL A 174 3.25 -6.51 -22.29
C VAL A 174 3.02 -6.89 -23.74
N PRO A 175 3.34 -6.04 -24.75
CA PRO A 175 3.23 -6.41 -26.15
C PRO A 175 4.00 -7.70 -26.47
N ALA A 176 3.43 -8.53 -27.35
CA ALA A 176 4.07 -9.77 -27.79
C ALA A 176 5.49 -9.50 -28.32
N GLY A 177 6.45 -10.31 -27.89
CA GLY A 177 7.87 -10.14 -28.25
C GLY A 177 8.66 -9.19 -27.32
N LYS A 178 8.00 -8.52 -26.36
CA LYS A 178 8.69 -7.77 -25.30
C LYS A 178 9.01 -8.69 -24.12
N THR A 179 10.07 -8.35 -23.39
CA THR A 179 10.46 -9.10 -22.18
C THR A 179 9.52 -8.76 -21.02
N PHE A 180 9.23 -9.74 -20.18
CA PHE A 180 8.60 -9.58 -18.89
C PHE A 180 9.19 -10.61 -17.91
N THR A 181 9.84 -10.14 -16.88
CA THR A 181 10.50 -10.98 -15.87
C THR A 181 10.01 -10.61 -14.48
N PRO A 182 9.15 -11.43 -13.83
CA PRO A 182 8.78 -11.21 -12.45
C PRO A 182 10.00 -11.30 -11.54
N MET A 183 10.04 -10.46 -10.51
CA MET A 183 11.14 -10.45 -9.55
C MET A 183 10.70 -11.13 -8.24
N PRO A 184 11.57 -11.91 -7.58
CA PRO A 184 11.29 -12.48 -6.27
C PRO A 184 11.18 -11.41 -5.20
N LEU A 185 10.65 -11.80 -4.04
CA LEU A 185 10.68 -10.95 -2.86
C LEU A 185 12.10 -10.55 -2.50
N SER A 186 12.24 -9.39 -1.86
CA SER A 186 13.51 -8.95 -1.31
C SER A 186 13.91 -9.81 -0.10
N ASP A 187 15.18 -10.15 0.00
CA ASP A 187 15.76 -10.84 1.16
C ASP A 187 16.08 -9.89 2.32
N GLU A 188 15.89 -8.57 2.12
CA GLU A 188 16.15 -7.58 3.17
C GLU A 188 15.08 -7.61 4.27
N LYS A 189 15.51 -7.37 5.52
CA LYS A 189 14.57 -7.23 6.63
C LYS A 189 13.66 -6.02 6.41
N PRO A 190 12.33 -6.20 6.52
CA PRO A 190 11.38 -5.12 6.26
C PRO A 190 11.27 -4.13 7.43
N VAL A 191 10.83 -2.92 7.12
CA VAL A 191 10.16 -2.03 8.07
C VAL A 191 8.75 -2.54 8.29
N VAL A 192 8.33 -2.80 9.53
CA VAL A 192 6.97 -3.26 9.86
C VAL A 192 6.20 -2.15 10.54
N ILE A 193 5.07 -1.75 9.96
CA ILE A 193 4.24 -0.66 10.48
C ILE A 193 2.89 -1.20 10.91
N TYR A 194 2.59 -1.14 12.21
CA TYR A 194 1.25 -1.36 12.75
C TYR A 194 0.61 -0.02 13.06
N GLY A 195 -0.54 0.25 12.42
CA GLY A 195 -1.18 1.55 12.52
C GLY A 195 -2.66 1.56 12.16
N THR A 196 -3.14 2.76 11.91
CA THR A 196 -4.56 3.09 11.70
C THR A 196 -4.89 3.25 10.21
N SER A 197 -6.00 3.96 9.89
CA SER A 197 -6.34 4.40 8.53
C SER A 197 -5.22 5.23 7.90
N ILE A 198 -4.49 6.00 8.70
CA ILE A 198 -3.38 6.84 8.22
C ILE A 198 -2.25 5.96 7.69
N ALA A 199 -1.90 4.90 8.40
CA ALA A 199 -0.90 3.92 7.95
C ALA A 199 -1.42 3.08 6.76
N GLN A 200 -2.71 2.72 6.75
CA GLN A 200 -3.33 2.04 5.60
C GLN A 200 -3.25 2.88 4.32
N GLY A 201 -3.17 4.19 4.43
CA GLY A 201 -3.07 5.15 3.32
C GLY A 201 -4.36 5.94 3.07
N GLY A 202 -5.18 6.11 4.11
CA GLY A 202 -6.44 6.86 4.04
C GLY A 202 -6.25 8.27 3.51
N CYS A 203 -7.03 8.63 2.49
CA CYS A 203 -7.05 9.88 1.72
C CYS A 203 -5.87 10.12 0.76
N ALA A 204 -4.92 9.19 0.61
CA ALA A 204 -3.94 9.28 -0.48
C ALA A 204 -4.66 9.23 -1.84
N SER A 205 -4.26 10.09 -2.77
CA SER A 205 -4.90 10.18 -4.09
C SER A 205 -4.68 8.93 -4.96
N ARG A 206 -3.63 8.15 -4.69
CA ARG A 206 -3.24 6.92 -5.39
C ARG A 206 -2.30 6.09 -4.51
N PRO A 207 -2.14 4.77 -4.75
CA PRO A 207 -1.39 3.89 -3.84
C PRO A 207 0.03 4.34 -3.52
N GLY A 208 0.78 4.80 -4.51
CA GLY A 208 2.14 5.27 -4.31
C GLY A 208 2.26 6.59 -3.55
N MET A 209 1.16 7.30 -3.29
CA MET A 209 1.13 8.51 -2.45
C MET A 209 0.84 8.22 -0.98
N ALA A 210 0.44 7.00 -0.60
CA ALA A 210 0.41 6.62 0.81
C ALA A 210 1.80 6.83 1.43
N TRP A 211 1.87 7.42 2.63
CA TRP A 211 3.15 7.72 3.26
C TRP A 211 4.05 6.49 3.44
N THR A 212 3.44 5.32 3.64
CA THR A 212 4.15 4.04 3.74
C THR A 212 4.82 3.65 2.42
N ALA A 213 4.16 3.91 1.28
CA ALA A 213 4.74 3.68 -0.05
C ALA A 213 5.84 4.72 -0.39
N ILE A 214 5.69 5.96 0.04
CA ILE A 214 6.73 6.99 -0.10
C ILE A 214 7.94 6.61 0.76
N LEU A 215 7.72 6.20 2.01
CA LEU A 215 8.75 5.75 2.94
C LEU A 215 9.55 4.55 2.37
N GLU A 216 8.83 3.56 1.82
CA GLU A 216 9.43 2.39 1.15
C GLU A 216 10.42 2.82 0.07
N ARG A 217 10.00 3.73 -0.83
CA ARG A 217 10.86 4.25 -1.89
C ARG A 217 12.03 5.09 -1.37
N GLN A 218 11.82 5.90 -0.33
CA GLN A 218 12.88 6.73 0.26
C GLN A 218 13.93 5.92 1.00
N LEU A 219 13.54 4.86 1.66
CA LEU A 219 14.46 3.94 2.36
C LEU A 219 15.04 2.89 1.41
N ASN A 220 14.42 2.69 0.25
CA ASN A 220 14.68 1.57 -0.67
C ASN A 220 14.75 0.22 0.06
N CYS A 221 13.78 -0.03 0.91
CA CYS A 221 13.74 -1.17 1.83
C CYS A 221 12.31 -1.74 1.87
N PRO A 222 12.12 -3.06 1.87
CA PRO A 222 10.79 -3.65 1.96
C PRO A 222 10.01 -3.11 3.15
N LEU A 223 8.70 -2.92 2.97
CA LEU A 223 7.81 -2.43 4.02
C LEU A 223 6.57 -3.31 4.11
N ILE A 224 6.22 -3.72 5.34
CA ILE A 224 5.00 -4.45 5.64
C ILE A 224 4.02 -3.49 6.30
N ASN A 225 2.91 -3.23 5.61
CA ASN A 225 1.86 -2.32 6.07
C ASN A 225 0.77 -3.11 6.80
N LEU A 226 0.75 -3.01 8.14
CA LEU A 226 -0.31 -3.50 9.02
C LEU A 226 -1.19 -2.34 9.53
N GLY A 227 -1.53 -1.41 8.65
CA GLY A 227 -2.51 -0.37 8.89
C GLY A 227 -3.94 -0.91 8.77
N PHE A 228 -4.77 -0.66 9.77
CA PHE A 228 -6.16 -1.11 9.83
C PHE A 228 -7.07 0.07 10.20
N SER A 229 -7.83 0.57 9.24
CA SER A 229 -8.70 1.75 9.37
C SER A 229 -9.65 1.62 10.56
N GLY A 230 -9.58 2.56 11.53
CA GLY A 230 -10.38 2.51 12.77
C GLY A 230 -9.98 1.41 13.76
N ASN A 231 -9.02 0.53 13.40
CA ASN A 231 -8.77 -0.74 14.08
C ASN A 231 -7.29 -1.01 14.43
N GLY A 232 -6.42 -0.01 14.30
CA GLY A 232 -5.07 -0.06 14.85
C GLY A 232 -5.11 0.18 16.37
N ARG A 233 -5.27 -0.88 17.20
CA ARG A 233 -5.60 -0.74 18.63
C ARG A 233 -4.63 -1.47 19.56
N LEU A 234 -3.39 -1.72 19.12
CA LEU A 234 -2.34 -2.41 19.89
C LEU A 234 -2.86 -3.72 20.50
N GLU A 235 -3.45 -4.57 19.67
CA GLU A 235 -4.05 -5.82 20.12
C GLU A 235 -3.03 -6.96 20.13
N LYS A 236 -3.04 -7.73 21.20
CA LYS A 236 -2.09 -8.83 21.41
C LYS A 236 -1.98 -9.79 20.23
N PRO A 237 -3.07 -10.26 19.56
CA PRO A 237 -2.94 -11.16 18.43
C PRO A 237 -2.12 -10.59 17.27
N LEU A 238 -2.20 -9.27 17.02
CA LEU A 238 -1.39 -8.60 15.98
C LEU A 238 0.06 -8.43 16.43
N ILE A 239 0.30 -8.09 17.70
CA ILE A 239 1.65 -8.03 18.26
C ILE A 239 2.31 -9.41 18.19
N ASP A 240 1.58 -10.48 18.53
CA ASP A 240 2.10 -11.85 18.44
C ASP A 240 2.51 -12.19 16.99
N LEU A 241 1.65 -11.89 16.00
CA LEU A 241 1.98 -12.05 14.58
C LEU A 241 3.22 -11.23 14.17
N MET A 242 3.33 -9.98 14.62
CA MET A 242 4.51 -9.16 14.33
C MET A 242 5.79 -9.77 14.86
N THR A 243 5.77 -10.47 15.99
CA THR A 243 6.97 -11.13 16.55
C THR A 243 7.55 -12.21 15.65
N GLU A 244 6.76 -12.77 14.73
CA GLU A 244 7.20 -13.76 13.75
C GLU A 244 8.06 -13.15 12.63
N ILE A 245 7.92 -11.85 12.37
CA ILE A 245 8.61 -11.14 11.31
C ILE A 245 10.00 -10.73 11.79
N ASP A 246 11.05 -11.10 11.07
CA ASP A 246 12.41 -10.60 11.34
C ASP A 246 12.57 -9.20 10.76
N ALA A 247 12.04 -8.21 11.48
CA ALA A 247 11.97 -6.83 11.05
C ALA A 247 13.29 -6.06 11.27
N ARG A 248 13.54 -5.08 10.41
CA ARG A 248 14.57 -4.06 10.61
C ARG A 248 14.19 -3.10 11.76
N ILE A 249 12.91 -2.76 11.83
CA ILE A 249 12.30 -1.92 12.87
C ILE A 249 10.79 -2.19 12.92
N TYR A 250 10.21 -2.17 14.11
CA TYR A 250 8.76 -2.13 14.30
C TYR A 250 8.32 -0.70 14.58
N VAL A 251 7.25 -0.25 13.94
CA VAL A 251 6.61 1.05 14.15
C VAL A 251 5.21 0.81 14.71
N LEU A 252 4.91 1.42 15.85
CA LEU A 252 3.59 1.38 16.49
C LEU A 252 2.94 2.76 16.40
N ASP A 253 2.10 2.95 15.37
CA ASP A 253 1.39 4.19 15.03
C ASP A 253 -0.13 4.01 15.22
N CYS A 254 -0.54 3.70 16.45
CA CYS A 254 -1.92 3.30 16.76
C CYS A 254 -2.71 4.34 17.57
N LEU A 255 -2.09 5.39 18.09
CA LEU A 255 -2.74 6.36 18.98
C LEU A 255 -4.03 6.97 18.41
N PRO A 256 -4.14 7.27 17.08
CA PRO A 256 -5.38 7.82 16.54
C PRO A 256 -6.64 6.97 16.77
N ASN A 257 -6.50 5.65 16.92
CA ASN A 257 -7.62 4.75 17.22
C ASN A 257 -7.76 4.41 18.73
N LEU A 258 -6.94 5.01 19.59
CA LEU A 258 -6.90 4.75 21.02
C LEU A 258 -7.27 5.98 21.87
N VAL A 259 -7.63 7.10 21.26
CA VAL A 259 -7.95 8.37 21.93
C VAL A 259 -9.04 8.21 22.99
N GLY A 260 -10.06 7.39 22.77
CA GLY A 260 -11.13 7.10 23.73
C GLY A 260 -10.77 6.09 24.82
N THR A 261 -9.53 5.52 24.81
CA THR A 261 -9.12 4.56 25.81
C THR A 261 -8.73 5.27 27.12
N PRO A 262 -9.23 4.83 28.30
CA PRO A 262 -8.79 5.37 29.59
C PRO A 262 -7.27 5.23 29.77
N ASP A 263 -6.65 6.16 30.51
CA ASP A 263 -5.18 6.26 30.63
C ASP A 263 -4.53 4.93 31.04
N LYS A 264 -5.04 4.26 32.08
CA LYS A 264 -4.48 2.98 32.53
C LYS A 264 -4.61 1.87 31.48
N GLY A 265 -5.70 1.86 30.72
CA GLY A 265 -5.89 0.91 29.61
C GLY A 265 -4.92 1.19 28.45
N LEU A 266 -4.66 2.47 28.16
CA LEU A 266 -3.71 2.88 27.14
C LEU A 266 -2.28 2.57 27.56
N GLU A 267 -1.89 2.89 28.81
CA GLU A 267 -0.60 2.50 29.40
C GLU A 267 -0.34 1.00 29.21
N ASN A 268 -1.29 0.16 29.65
CA ASN A 268 -1.14 -1.29 29.59
C ASN A 268 -0.94 -1.77 28.14
N LYS A 269 -1.75 -1.27 27.20
CA LYS A 269 -1.63 -1.63 25.77
C LYS A 269 -0.27 -1.30 25.18
N ILE A 270 0.26 -0.10 25.44
CA ILE A 270 1.57 0.32 24.95
C ILE A 270 2.65 -0.55 25.59
N TRP A 271 2.58 -0.73 26.89
CA TRP A 271 3.53 -1.52 27.67
C TRP A 271 3.62 -2.98 27.21
N GLU A 272 2.45 -3.65 27.12
CA GLU A 272 2.36 -5.05 26.68
C GLU A 272 2.86 -5.22 25.24
N SER A 273 2.56 -4.26 24.36
CA SER A 273 3.00 -4.29 22.96
C SER A 273 4.53 -4.20 22.87
N VAL A 274 5.14 -3.25 23.57
CA VAL A 274 6.61 -3.09 23.55
C VAL A 274 7.27 -4.32 24.18
N LYS A 275 6.81 -4.77 25.35
CA LYS A 275 7.37 -5.94 26.03
C LYS A 275 7.19 -7.22 25.23
N GLY A 276 6.04 -7.39 24.56
CA GLY A 276 5.77 -8.54 23.69
C GLY A 276 6.76 -8.61 22.52
N LEU A 277 7.00 -7.50 21.84
CA LEU A 277 7.97 -7.41 20.75
C LEU A 277 9.39 -7.64 21.26
N GLN A 278 9.81 -6.94 22.32
CA GLN A 278 11.16 -7.05 22.88
C GLN A 278 11.47 -8.43 23.45
N ALA A 279 10.51 -9.15 24.01
CA ALA A 279 10.70 -10.50 24.52
C ALA A 279 11.11 -11.50 23.42
N LYS A 280 10.61 -11.34 22.21
CA LYS A 280 10.89 -12.21 21.06
C LYS A 280 11.98 -11.65 20.13
N ARG A 281 12.11 -10.34 20.06
CA ARG A 281 13.01 -9.59 19.16
C ARG A 281 13.77 -8.50 19.92
N PRO A 282 14.62 -8.86 20.89
CA PRO A 282 15.26 -7.90 21.82
C PRO A 282 16.21 -6.91 21.12
N SER A 283 16.78 -7.29 19.98
CA SER A 283 17.67 -6.43 19.19
C SER A 283 16.96 -5.54 18.18
N THR A 284 15.69 -5.83 17.87
CA THR A 284 14.95 -5.04 16.87
C THR A 284 14.41 -3.75 17.50
N PRO A 285 14.70 -2.57 16.94
CA PRO A 285 14.17 -1.30 17.42
C PRO A 285 12.62 -1.27 17.35
N VAL A 286 12.01 -0.59 18.32
CA VAL A 286 10.58 -0.27 18.33
C VAL A 286 10.40 1.24 18.35
N LEU A 287 9.76 1.81 17.32
CA LEU A 287 9.42 3.22 17.21
C LEU A 287 7.97 3.42 17.65
N LEU A 288 7.78 4.15 18.74
CA LEU A 288 6.48 4.63 19.21
C LEU A 288 6.19 5.97 18.58
N VAL A 289 4.93 6.22 18.22
CA VAL A 289 4.53 7.43 17.50
C VAL A 289 3.42 8.15 18.26
N GLU A 290 3.60 9.44 18.52
CA GLU A 290 2.57 10.29 19.10
C GLU A 290 1.39 10.45 18.13
N HIS A 291 0.24 10.87 18.68
CA HIS A 291 -0.92 11.16 17.85
C HIS A 291 -0.61 12.28 16.85
N SER A 292 -0.82 12.00 15.57
CA SER A 292 -0.72 13.01 14.50
C SER A 292 -1.92 13.97 14.59
N LEU A 293 -1.73 15.11 15.25
CA LEU A 293 -2.72 16.20 15.27
C LEU A 293 -2.55 17.06 14.03
N GLY A 294 -3.58 17.14 13.20
CA GLY A 294 -3.64 18.15 12.15
C GLY A 294 -3.71 19.56 12.78
N ALA A 295 -2.92 20.50 12.27
CA ALA A 295 -2.98 21.89 12.69
C ALA A 295 -4.38 22.48 12.43
N GLY A 296 -4.90 23.29 13.35
CA GLY A 296 -6.15 24.02 13.21
C GLY A 296 -7.41 23.34 13.72
N SER A 297 -7.34 22.10 14.22
CA SER A 297 -8.50 21.38 14.77
C SER A 297 -9.06 21.98 16.07
N GLY A 298 -8.33 22.87 16.75
CA GLY A 298 -8.72 23.44 18.05
C GLY A 298 -9.88 24.43 18.02
N ILE A 299 -10.23 25.04 16.89
CA ILE A 299 -11.34 26.00 16.79
C ILE A 299 -12.70 25.31 16.96
N ILE A 300 -12.86 24.09 16.41
CA ILE A 300 -14.18 23.44 16.37
C ILE A 300 -14.32 22.38 17.45
N ASN A 301 -13.28 21.68 17.81
CA ASN A 301 -13.35 20.53 18.72
C ASN A 301 -12.16 20.51 19.69
N ALA A 302 -12.14 21.45 20.63
CA ALA A 302 -11.12 21.56 21.66
C ALA A 302 -10.97 20.25 22.46
N LYS A 303 -12.08 19.57 22.78
CA LYS A 303 -12.09 18.30 23.49
C LYS A 303 -11.30 17.22 22.75
N ARG A 304 -11.43 17.14 21.42
CA ARG A 304 -10.64 16.20 20.62
C ARG A 304 -9.13 16.48 20.70
N VAL A 305 -8.76 17.75 20.65
CA VAL A 305 -7.34 18.15 20.78
C VAL A 305 -6.80 17.74 22.16
N GLU A 306 -7.54 18.05 23.23
CA GLU A 306 -7.19 17.64 24.59
C GLU A 306 -7.01 16.10 24.70
N ASP A 307 -7.93 15.32 24.14
CA ASP A 307 -7.89 13.86 24.17
C ASP A 307 -6.69 13.30 23.38
N CYS A 308 -6.34 13.89 22.25
CA CYS A 308 -5.16 13.54 21.47
C CYS A 308 -3.87 13.87 22.22
N GLU A 309 -3.78 15.07 22.84
CA GLU A 309 -2.63 15.47 23.65
C GLU A 309 -2.50 14.59 24.91
N ARG A 310 -3.63 14.25 25.55
CA ARG A 310 -3.67 13.31 26.68
C ARG A 310 -3.09 11.96 26.27
N SER A 311 -3.52 11.40 25.13
CA SER A 311 -3.02 10.10 24.66
C SER A 311 -1.51 10.14 24.37
N SER A 312 -1.02 11.22 23.77
CA SER A 312 0.42 11.44 23.54
C SER A 312 1.19 11.62 24.86
N LYS A 313 0.60 12.28 25.87
CA LYS A 313 1.20 12.40 27.20
C LYS A 313 1.35 11.03 27.87
N VAL A 314 0.33 10.18 27.81
CA VAL A 314 0.40 8.81 28.31
C VAL A 314 1.51 8.02 27.60
N LEU A 315 1.61 8.12 26.28
CA LEU A 315 2.68 7.47 25.52
C LEU A 315 4.08 7.91 25.97
N ARG A 316 4.30 9.23 26.13
CA ARG A 316 5.58 9.77 26.64
C ARG A 316 5.92 9.24 28.02
N GLN A 317 4.94 9.16 28.91
CA GLN A 317 5.14 8.63 30.25
C GLN A 317 5.57 7.15 30.20
N VAL A 318 4.83 6.31 29.44
CA VAL A 318 5.17 4.89 29.27
C VAL A 318 6.55 4.72 28.63
N PHE A 319 6.87 5.52 27.64
CA PHE A 319 8.20 5.53 27.01
C PHE A 319 9.30 5.81 28.05
N ALA A 320 9.13 6.83 28.88
CA ALA A 320 10.08 7.19 29.93
C ALA A 320 10.26 6.07 30.98
N ASP A 321 9.17 5.42 31.35
CA ASP A 321 9.19 4.36 32.36
C ASP A 321 9.82 3.07 31.80
N LEU A 322 9.54 2.71 30.53
CA LEU A 322 10.22 1.62 29.83
C LEU A 322 11.74 1.86 29.72
N LYS A 323 12.16 3.11 29.48
CA LYS A 323 13.59 3.48 29.48
C LYS A 323 14.22 3.32 30.87
N LYS A 324 13.53 3.71 31.94
CA LYS A 324 13.98 3.51 33.35
C LYS A 324 14.11 2.02 33.70
N GLU A 325 13.23 1.15 33.17
CA GLU A 325 13.36 -0.29 33.33
C GLU A 325 14.51 -0.93 32.53
N GLY A 326 15.25 -0.13 31.76
CA GLY A 326 16.43 -0.58 31.01
C GLY A 326 16.13 -1.07 29.60
N ILE A 327 14.93 -0.86 29.06
CA ILE A 327 14.62 -1.15 27.65
C ILE A 327 15.31 -0.10 26.76
N LYS A 328 16.33 -0.52 26.03
CA LYS A 328 17.20 0.40 25.28
C LYS A 328 16.71 0.69 23.87
N ASN A 329 16.24 -0.35 23.15
CA ASN A 329 15.90 -0.27 21.73
C ASN A 329 14.47 0.23 21.49
N ILE A 330 14.06 1.30 22.17
CA ILE A 330 12.79 1.99 21.93
C ILE A 330 13.05 3.46 21.62
N TYR A 331 12.26 3.99 20.72
CA TYR A 331 12.39 5.35 20.18
C TYR A 331 11.01 6.01 20.12
N LEU A 332 10.98 7.33 20.06
CA LEU A 332 9.75 8.11 20.03
C LEU A 332 9.78 9.11 18.88
N LEU A 333 8.76 9.09 18.03
CA LEU A 333 8.47 10.14 17.05
C LEU A 333 7.40 11.06 17.61
N SER A 334 7.76 12.30 17.86
CA SER A 334 6.80 13.30 18.38
C SER A 334 5.90 13.84 17.29
N ASN A 335 4.69 14.26 17.65
CA ASN A 335 3.76 14.98 16.76
C ASN A 335 4.42 16.19 16.09
N ALA A 336 5.17 16.98 16.83
CA ALA A 336 5.86 18.15 16.28
C ALA A 336 6.85 17.80 15.16
N ALA A 337 7.48 16.62 15.21
CA ALA A 337 8.43 16.17 14.20
C ALA A 337 7.77 15.78 12.87
N LEU A 338 6.46 15.52 12.85
CA LEU A 338 5.70 15.25 11.63
C LEU A 338 5.58 16.48 10.72
N GLY A 339 5.70 17.69 11.27
CA GLY A 339 5.65 18.92 10.50
C GLY A 339 4.29 19.22 9.83
N MET A 340 3.20 18.68 10.40
CA MET A 340 1.86 18.86 9.86
C MET A 340 1.39 20.30 10.03
N ASP A 341 0.78 20.87 9.00
CA ASP A 341 0.22 22.20 8.97
C ASP A 341 -1.28 22.20 8.60
N ILE A 342 -1.86 23.38 8.38
CA ILE A 342 -3.29 23.55 8.05
C ILE A 342 -3.69 22.89 6.71
N ASN A 343 -2.74 22.58 5.82
CA ASN A 343 -2.97 21.99 4.51
C ASN A 343 -2.76 20.47 4.51
N SER A 344 -2.31 19.94 5.64
CA SER A 344 -1.81 18.57 5.72
C SER A 344 -2.91 17.52 5.84
N THR A 345 -4.16 17.88 6.09
CA THR A 345 -5.26 16.92 6.31
C THR A 345 -6.50 17.25 5.49
N VAL A 346 -7.27 16.20 5.16
CA VAL A 346 -8.55 16.31 4.44
C VAL A 346 -9.70 16.64 5.40
N ASP A 347 -9.67 16.10 6.62
CA ASP A 347 -10.77 16.15 7.61
C ASP A 347 -10.29 16.42 9.04
N GLY A 348 -9.09 16.98 9.19
CA GLY A 348 -8.44 17.22 10.48
C GLY A 348 -7.78 15.98 11.09
N SER A 349 -7.77 14.84 10.37
CA SER A 349 -7.17 13.57 10.80
C SER A 349 -6.35 12.91 9.68
N HIS A 350 -7.02 12.61 8.55
CA HIS A 350 -6.42 11.88 7.45
C HIS A 350 -5.58 12.81 6.57
N PRO A 351 -4.33 12.45 6.29
CA PRO A 351 -3.43 13.29 5.52
C PRO A 351 -3.89 13.49 4.06
N THR A 352 -3.71 14.71 3.54
CA THR A 352 -3.64 14.98 2.09
C THR A 352 -2.36 14.36 1.52
N ASP A 353 -2.15 14.38 0.19
CA ASP A 353 -0.87 13.95 -0.41
C ASP A 353 0.32 14.75 0.14
N LEU A 354 0.12 16.04 0.47
CA LEU A 354 1.12 16.86 1.16
C LEU A 354 1.42 16.29 2.56
N GLY A 355 0.38 16.01 3.35
CA GLY A 355 0.53 15.40 4.67
C GLY A 355 1.14 14.01 4.62
N MET A 356 0.82 13.19 3.61
CA MET A 356 1.46 11.90 3.36
C MET A 356 2.97 12.05 3.13
N LYS A 357 3.37 13.06 2.34
CA LYS A 357 4.79 13.35 2.11
C LYS A 357 5.50 13.81 3.38
N GLN A 358 4.87 14.67 4.18
CA GLN A 358 5.40 15.14 5.47
C GLN A 358 5.60 13.98 6.46
N HIS A 359 4.60 13.07 6.58
CA HIS A 359 4.75 11.84 7.35
C HIS A 359 5.96 11.03 6.88
N ALA A 360 6.02 10.70 5.60
CA ALA A 360 7.10 9.90 5.05
C ALA A 360 8.48 10.51 5.32
N ASP A 361 8.62 11.82 5.21
CA ASP A 361 9.89 12.53 5.47
C ASP A 361 10.30 12.45 6.94
N ALA A 362 9.35 12.65 7.86
CA ALA A 362 9.60 12.54 9.29
C ALA A 362 10.02 11.12 9.69
N TYR A 363 9.30 10.10 9.19
CA TYR A 363 9.65 8.70 9.45
C TYR A 363 10.99 8.32 8.81
N THR A 364 11.26 8.75 7.60
CA THR A 364 12.56 8.50 6.94
C THR A 364 13.71 9.07 7.76
N LYS A 365 13.56 10.29 8.25
CA LYS A 365 14.59 10.96 9.06
C LYS A 365 14.88 10.17 10.34
N ILE A 366 13.86 9.84 11.12
CA ILE A 366 14.05 9.15 12.40
C ILE A 366 14.53 7.70 12.21
N ILE A 367 13.96 6.96 11.22
CA ILE A 367 14.36 5.57 10.96
C ILE A 367 15.84 5.51 10.53
N ARG A 368 16.29 6.42 9.68
CA ARG A 368 17.72 6.50 9.34
C ARG A 368 18.60 6.75 10.56
N GLN A 369 18.19 7.62 11.48
CA GLN A 369 18.91 7.89 12.72
C GLN A 369 18.96 6.68 13.68
N ILE A 370 17.92 5.85 13.68
CA ILE A 370 17.83 4.65 14.52
C ILE A 370 18.71 3.51 13.96
N LEU A 371 18.82 3.41 12.65
CA LEU A 371 19.47 2.29 11.98
C LEU A 371 20.96 2.54 11.65
N HIS A 372 21.43 3.76 11.83
CA HIS A 372 22.84 4.17 11.70
C HIS A 372 23.44 4.51 13.06
#